data_26994e6b21ad7d19dcd9ea51f1d764c6
#
_entry.id   26994e6b21ad7d19dcd9ea51f1d764c6
#
_cell.length_a   1.000
_cell.length_b   1.000
_cell.length_c   1.000
_cell.angle_alpha   90.00
_cell.angle_beta   90.00
_cell.angle_gamma   90.00
#
_symmetry.space_group_name_H-M   'P 1'
#
loop_
_entity.id
_entity.type
_entity.pdbx_description
1 polymer ?
#
loop_
_entity_poly.entity_id
_entity_poly.type
_entity_poly.pdbx_seq_one_letter_code
_entity_poly.pdbx_strand_id
1 'polypeptide(L)'
;MTLRTTATHQDLDWLLDGLVEQVPGTRHAVVLSDDGLVVSQSSSLDRGDAERLAAVATGQQSLARGVGALFDGGPVHQVIVELADLWLFVSAAGRGTHLAVVASQEVDAELMAVAMHTLMQQVGRHLGTEVRGAPPVLERGVRE
;
A
#
# COMPACT_ATOMS: atom_id res chain seq x y z
N MET A 1 -8.48 -21.51 -8.43
CA MET A 1 -8.13 -20.17 -8.79
C MET A 1 -8.73 -19.14 -7.88
N THR A 2 -10.03 -19.10 -7.84
CA THR A 2 -10.73 -18.15 -7.02
C THR A 2 -10.36 -18.30 -5.55
N LEU A 3 -10.24 -19.54 -5.10
CA LEU A 3 -9.90 -19.80 -3.70
C LEU A 3 -8.53 -19.26 -3.33
N ARG A 4 -7.58 -19.39 -4.24
CA ARG A 4 -6.24 -18.89 -3.96
C ARG A 4 -6.24 -17.37 -3.84
N THR A 5 -6.94 -16.69 -4.73
CA THR A 5 -7.04 -15.24 -4.69
C THR A 5 -7.67 -14.78 -3.37
N THR A 6 -8.74 -15.47 -2.97
CA THR A 6 -9.41 -15.14 -1.72
C THR A 6 -8.48 -15.32 -0.53
N ALA A 7 -7.72 -16.41 -0.51
CA ALA A 7 -6.77 -16.66 0.58
C ALA A 7 -5.70 -15.60 0.64
N THR A 8 -5.20 -15.17 -0.53
CA THR A 8 -4.18 -14.12 -0.58
C THR A 8 -4.74 -12.81 -0.04
N HIS A 9 -5.96 -12.46 -0.41
CA HIS A 9 -6.59 -11.25 0.11
C HIS A 9 -6.78 -11.32 1.61
N GLN A 10 -7.18 -12.47 2.12
CA GLN A 10 -7.34 -12.64 3.56
C GLN A 10 -6.02 -12.48 4.30
N ASP A 11 -4.94 -13.00 3.72
CA ASP A 11 -3.63 -12.84 4.32
C ASP A 11 -3.22 -11.37 4.37
N LEU A 12 -3.50 -10.61 3.31
CA LEU A 12 -3.19 -9.20 3.29
C LEU A 12 -4.06 -8.42 4.26
N ASP A 13 -5.35 -8.77 4.36
CA ASP A 13 -6.23 -8.13 5.32
C ASP A 13 -5.69 -8.28 6.74
N TRP A 14 -5.19 -9.47 7.07
CA TRP A 14 -4.61 -9.72 8.38
C TRP A 14 -3.39 -8.83 8.63
N LEU A 15 -2.55 -8.66 7.61
CA LEU A 15 -1.37 -7.81 7.73
C LEU A 15 -1.78 -6.35 7.96
N LEU A 16 -2.83 -5.90 7.29
CA LEU A 16 -3.29 -4.52 7.47
C LEU A 16 -3.89 -4.30 8.84
N ASP A 17 -4.62 -5.27 9.35
CA ASP A 17 -5.13 -5.17 10.72
C ASP A 17 -3.97 -5.14 11.71
N GLY A 18 -2.91 -5.88 11.42
CA GLY A 18 -1.71 -5.86 12.25
C GLY A 18 -1.09 -4.48 12.32
N LEU A 19 -1.02 -3.79 11.19
CA LEU A 19 -0.48 -2.43 11.17
C LEU A 19 -1.32 -1.49 12.04
N VAL A 20 -2.64 -1.59 11.91
CA VAL A 20 -3.55 -0.74 12.68
C VAL A 20 -3.33 -0.95 14.17
N GLU A 21 -3.10 -2.19 14.58
CA GLU A 21 -2.89 -2.50 16.00
C GLU A 21 -1.51 -2.13 16.49
N GLN A 22 -0.49 -2.31 15.64
CA GLN A 22 0.91 -2.14 16.08
C GLN A 22 1.33 -0.69 16.23
N VAL A 23 0.76 0.21 15.42
CA VAL A 23 1.16 1.61 15.44
C VAL A 23 0.03 2.42 16.06
N PRO A 24 0.23 2.89 17.31
CA PRO A 24 -0.81 3.68 17.98
C PRO A 24 -1.18 4.90 17.14
N GLY A 25 -2.46 5.15 17.02
CA GLY A 25 -2.97 6.25 16.23
C GLY A 25 -3.36 5.88 14.82
N THR A 26 -2.98 4.70 14.36
CA THR A 26 -3.41 4.25 13.02
C THR A 26 -4.89 3.92 13.05
N ARG A 27 -5.60 4.42 12.05
CA ARG A 27 -7.04 4.18 11.96
C ARG A 27 -7.41 3.18 10.90
N HIS A 28 -6.87 3.32 9.69
CA HIS A 28 -7.28 2.51 8.55
C HIS A 28 -6.13 2.27 7.62
N ALA A 29 -6.16 1.17 6.91
CA ALA A 29 -5.15 0.85 5.91
C ALA A 29 -5.80 0.12 4.74
N VAL A 30 -5.32 0.42 3.53
CA VAL A 30 -5.82 -0.19 2.30
C VAL A 30 -4.64 -0.46 1.37
N VAL A 31 -4.61 -1.64 0.77
CA VAL A 31 -3.72 -1.91 -0.36
C VAL A 31 -4.57 -1.78 -1.62
N LEU A 32 -4.05 -1.04 -2.57
CA LEU A 32 -4.76 -0.77 -3.82
C LEU A 32 -3.84 -1.00 -5.01
N SER A 33 -4.46 -1.27 -6.16
CA SER A 33 -3.72 -1.44 -7.40
C SER A 33 -3.45 -0.08 -8.05
N ASP A 34 -2.59 -0.08 -9.06
CA ASP A 34 -2.26 1.16 -9.78
C ASP A 34 -3.48 1.84 -10.38
N ASP A 35 -4.49 1.07 -10.73
CA ASP A 35 -5.71 1.64 -11.31
C ASP A 35 -6.78 1.95 -10.25
N GLY A 36 -6.39 1.94 -8.98
CA GLY A 36 -7.27 2.44 -7.93
C GLY A 36 -8.26 1.45 -7.36
N LEU A 37 -8.06 0.16 -7.62
CA LEU A 37 -8.97 -0.85 -7.09
C LEU A 37 -8.46 -1.37 -5.76
N VAL A 38 -9.38 -1.62 -4.83
CA VAL A 38 -9.03 -2.16 -3.52
C VAL A 38 -8.58 -3.61 -3.68
N VAL A 39 -7.39 -3.92 -3.19
CA VAL A 39 -6.87 -5.28 -3.14
C VAL A 39 -7.14 -5.88 -1.77
N SER A 40 -6.95 -5.09 -0.72
CA SER A 40 -7.09 -5.54 0.66
C SER A 40 -7.37 -4.33 1.53
N GLN A 41 -8.02 -4.54 2.68
CA GLN A 41 -8.36 -3.44 3.57
C GLN A 41 -8.36 -3.90 5.01
N SER A 42 -8.11 -2.95 5.92
CA SER A 42 -8.24 -3.24 7.34
C SER A 42 -9.72 -3.40 7.68
N SER A 43 -10.00 -4.19 8.72
CA SER A 43 -11.38 -4.47 9.10
C SER A 43 -12.08 -3.25 9.67
N SER A 44 -11.33 -2.19 9.98
CA SER A 44 -11.90 -0.93 10.48
C SER A 44 -12.67 -0.16 9.42
N LEU A 45 -12.52 -0.50 8.14
CA LEU A 45 -13.18 0.19 7.03
C LEU A 45 -14.30 -0.64 6.46
N ASP A 46 -15.42 0.00 6.10
CA ASP A 46 -16.37 -0.68 5.26
C ASP A 46 -15.91 -0.59 3.81
N ARG A 47 -16.55 -1.35 2.94
CA ARG A 47 -16.12 -1.45 1.55
C ARG A 47 -16.20 -0.11 0.83
N GLY A 48 -17.26 0.63 1.06
CA GLY A 48 -17.43 1.93 0.39
C GLY A 48 -16.35 2.91 0.75
N ASP A 49 -16.01 2.99 2.03
CA ASP A 49 -14.94 3.89 2.46
C ASP A 49 -13.59 3.44 1.97
N ALA A 50 -13.37 2.12 1.91
CA ALA A 50 -12.11 1.60 1.37
C ALA A 50 -11.96 2.00 -0.11
N GLU A 51 -13.04 1.92 -0.88
CA GLU A 51 -13.01 2.30 -2.28
C GLU A 51 -12.74 3.79 -2.45
N ARG A 52 -13.34 4.62 -1.60
CA ARG A 52 -13.10 6.06 -1.64
C ARG A 52 -11.66 6.39 -1.28
N LEU A 53 -11.14 5.73 -0.26
CA LEU A 53 -9.74 5.96 0.13
C LEU A 53 -8.79 5.55 -0.99
N ALA A 54 -9.07 4.42 -1.64
CA ALA A 54 -8.25 3.98 -2.76
C ALA A 54 -8.27 5.01 -3.89
N ALA A 55 -9.42 5.62 -4.16
CA ALA A 55 -9.52 6.65 -5.20
C ALA A 55 -8.69 7.88 -4.83
N VAL A 56 -8.77 8.31 -3.57
CA VAL A 56 -7.99 9.46 -3.09
C VAL A 56 -6.50 9.16 -3.22
N ALA A 57 -6.08 7.97 -2.77
CA ALA A 57 -4.67 7.60 -2.81
C ALA A 57 -4.15 7.56 -4.25
N THR A 58 -4.95 7.04 -5.18
CA THR A 58 -4.59 7.01 -6.58
C THR A 58 -4.39 8.42 -7.13
N GLY A 59 -5.30 9.32 -6.76
CA GLY A 59 -5.18 10.71 -7.19
C GLY A 59 -3.92 11.37 -6.65
N GLN A 60 -3.59 11.13 -5.38
CA GLN A 60 -2.38 11.69 -4.79
C GLN A 60 -1.13 11.16 -5.48
N GLN A 61 -1.09 9.87 -5.78
CA GLN A 61 0.03 9.29 -6.50
C GLN A 61 0.17 9.91 -7.89
N SER A 62 -0.94 10.09 -8.57
CA SER A 62 -0.94 10.66 -9.90
C SER A 62 -0.38 12.09 -9.90
N LEU A 63 -0.83 12.90 -8.94
CA LEU A 63 -0.35 14.27 -8.81
C LEU A 63 1.14 14.31 -8.48
N ALA A 64 1.58 13.43 -7.59
CA ALA A 64 2.98 13.37 -7.22
C ALA A 64 3.86 12.97 -8.41
N ARG A 65 3.37 12.03 -9.23
CA ARG A 65 4.10 11.66 -10.45
C ARG A 65 4.24 12.85 -11.39
N GLY A 66 3.24 13.71 -11.42
CA GLY A 66 3.31 14.92 -12.22
C GLY A 66 4.47 15.82 -11.80
N VAL A 67 4.70 15.95 -10.50
CA VAL A 67 5.84 16.73 -10.00
C VAL A 67 7.15 16.09 -10.45
N GLY A 68 7.24 14.79 -10.34
CA GLY A 68 8.44 14.05 -10.78
C GLY A 68 8.72 14.25 -12.25
N ALA A 69 7.68 14.21 -13.09
CA ALA A 69 7.84 14.41 -14.51
C ALA A 69 8.25 15.84 -14.84
N LEU A 70 7.66 16.81 -14.14
CA LEU A 70 7.90 18.22 -14.42
C LEU A 70 9.33 18.63 -14.06
N PHE A 71 9.86 18.10 -12.98
CA PHE A 71 11.15 18.54 -12.45
C PHE A 71 12.21 17.44 -12.48
N ASP A 72 11.95 16.36 -13.23
CA ASP A 72 12.90 15.27 -13.38
C ASP A 72 13.26 14.66 -12.03
N GLY A 73 12.26 14.43 -11.20
CA GLY A 73 12.45 14.00 -9.82
C GLY A 73 12.45 12.49 -9.62
N GLY A 74 12.16 11.72 -10.66
CA GLY A 74 12.13 10.26 -10.53
C GLY A 74 10.80 9.74 -10.02
N PRO A 75 10.75 8.44 -9.73
CA PRO A 75 9.50 7.82 -9.27
C PRO A 75 9.10 8.29 -7.87
N VAL A 76 7.80 8.19 -7.59
CA VAL A 76 7.25 8.59 -6.29
C VAL A 76 7.51 7.47 -5.29
N HIS A 77 8.16 7.79 -4.18
CA HIS A 77 8.36 6.82 -3.11
C HIS A 77 7.23 6.90 -2.09
N GLN A 78 6.80 8.12 -1.77
CA GLN A 78 5.80 8.30 -0.73
C GLN A 78 5.12 9.64 -0.88
N VAL A 79 3.84 9.68 -0.55
CA VAL A 79 3.07 10.91 -0.46
C VAL A 79 2.56 11.01 0.97
N ILE A 80 2.76 12.16 1.61
CA ILE A 80 2.27 12.41 2.96
C ILE A 80 1.41 13.64 2.92
N VAL A 81 0.18 13.51 3.42
CA VAL A 81 -0.74 14.62 3.52
C VAL A 81 -1.06 14.85 4.99
N GLU A 82 -0.74 16.01 5.48
CA GLU A 82 -1.02 16.36 6.87
C GLU A 82 -2.26 17.24 6.90
N LEU A 83 -3.30 16.76 7.57
CA LEU A 83 -4.50 17.54 7.82
C LEU A 83 -4.50 18.00 9.26
N ALA A 84 -5.43 18.86 9.63
CA ALA A 84 -5.47 19.35 11.01
C ALA A 84 -5.58 18.22 12.02
N ASP A 85 -6.36 17.20 11.71
CA ASP A 85 -6.67 16.13 12.65
C ASP A 85 -6.25 14.74 12.19
N LEU A 86 -5.72 14.60 11.00
CA LEU A 86 -5.39 13.31 10.41
C LEU A 86 -4.14 13.41 9.56
N TRP A 87 -3.51 12.26 9.34
CA TRP A 87 -2.46 12.09 8.35
C TRP A 87 -2.92 11.07 7.32
N LEU A 88 -2.51 11.28 6.09
CA LEU A 88 -2.62 10.25 5.05
C LEU A 88 -1.22 9.95 4.55
N PHE A 89 -0.87 8.67 4.54
CA PHE A 89 0.40 8.20 4.01
C PHE A 89 0.10 7.28 2.83
N VAL A 90 0.75 7.51 1.69
CA VAL A 90 0.60 6.62 0.53
C VAL A 90 1.98 6.25 0.06
N SER A 91 2.26 4.97 -0.02
CA SER A 91 3.57 4.47 -0.42
C SER A 91 3.43 3.36 -1.44
N ALA A 92 4.39 3.26 -2.34
CA ALA A 92 4.43 2.16 -3.30
C ALA A 92 4.75 0.87 -2.56
N ALA A 93 4.01 -0.19 -2.88
CA ALA A 93 4.23 -1.51 -2.28
C ALA A 93 4.80 -2.49 -3.30
N GLY A 94 5.30 -1.97 -4.42
CA GLY A 94 5.88 -2.79 -5.46
C GLY A 94 4.85 -3.48 -6.33
N ARG A 95 5.23 -3.85 -7.50
CA ARG A 95 4.40 -4.64 -8.41
C ARG A 95 3.05 -4.02 -8.72
N GLY A 96 3.04 -2.71 -8.90
CA GLY A 96 1.81 -2.05 -9.29
C GLY A 96 0.79 -1.92 -8.18
N THR A 97 1.23 -1.94 -6.94
CA THR A 97 0.33 -1.75 -5.80
C THR A 97 0.85 -0.63 -4.91
N HIS A 98 -0.06 -0.13 -4.09
CA HIS A 98 0.23 0.96 -3.15
C HIS A 98 -0.43 0.66 -1.82
N LEU A 99 0.14 1.23 -0.76
CA LEU A 99 -0.42 1.15 0.58
C LEU A 99 -0.84 2.54 1.00
N ALA A 100 -2.09 2.69 1.42
CA ALA A 100 -2.60 3.96 1.93
C ALA A 100 -3.00 3.77 3.38
N VAL A 101 -2.56 4.67 4.25
CA VAL A 101 -2.82 4.58 5.69
C VAL A 101 -3.35 5.91 6.18
N VAL A 102 -4.44 5.86 6.95
CA VAL A 102 -5.01 7.02 7.62
C VAL A 102 -4.70 6.89 9.11
N ALA A 103 -4.16 7.96 9.69
CA ALA A 103 -3.78 7.94 11.09
C ALA A 103 -4.21 9.25 11.75
N SER A 104 -4.38 9.21 13.08
CA SER A 104 -4.71 10.40 13.84
C SER A 104 -3.48 11.30 13.94
N GLN A 105 -3.71 12.55 14.34
CA GLN A 105 -2.63 13.53 14.38
C GLN A 105 -1.53 13.16 15.38
N GLU A 106 -1.83 12.32 16.36
CA GLU A 106 -0.85 11.92 17.38
C GLU A 106 0.09 10.81 16.92
N VAL A 107 -0.12 10.26 15.72
CA VAL A 107 0.69 9.14 15.28
C VAL A 107 2.17 9.53 15.25
N ASP A 108 3.02 8.59 15.64
CA ASP A 108 4.46 8.78 15.50
C ASP A 108 4.83 8.53 14.04
N ALA A 109 5.15 9.60 13.31
CA ALA A 109 5.38 9.50 11.88
C ALA A 109 6.60 8.64 11.55
N GLU A 110 7.62 8.67 12.40
CA GLU A 110 8.80 7.82 12.16
C GLU A 110 8.48 6.36 12.35
N LEU A 111 7.73 6.04 13.39
CA LEU A 111 7.30 4.67 13.63
C LEU A 111 6.41 4.20 12.49
N MET A 112 5.50 5.06 12.02
CA MET A 112 4.64 4.72 10.91
C MET A 112 5.46 4.42 9.66
N ALA A 113 6.48 5.24 9.38
CA ALA A 113 7.30 5.03 8.18
C ALA A 113 8.00 3.67 8.22
N VAL A 114 8.55 3.31 9.39
CA VAL A 114 9.21 2.01 9.54
C VAL A 114 8.20 0.87 9.39
N ALA A 115 7.05 1.00 10.04
CA ALA A 115 6.03 -0.06 9.99
C ALA A 115 5.49 -0.24 8.58
N MET A 116 5.26 0.86 7.86
CA MET A 116 4.80 0.79 6.48
C MET A 116 5.84 0.13 5.59
N HIS A 117 7.10 0.48 5.79
CA HIS A 117 8.17 -0.12 4.98
C HIS A 117 8.19 -1.64 5.16
N THR A 118 8.12 -2.09 6.42
CA THR A 118 8.10 -3.52 6.71
C THR A 118 6.88 -4.19 6.09
N LEU A 119 5.72 -3.54 6.24
CA LEU A 119 4.48 -4.10 5.69
C LEU A 119 4.53 -4.17 4.17
N MET A 120 5.08 -3.13 3.53
CA MET A 120 5.19 -3.13 2.08
C MET A 120 6.05 -4.27 1.58
N GLN A 121 7.11 -4.61 2.31
CA GLN A 121 7.93 -5.74 1.94
C GLN A 121 7.14 -7.04 2.05
N GLN A 122 6.35 -7.19 3.09
CA GLN A 122 5.51 -8.36 3.26
C GLN A 122 4.45 -8.48 2.17
N VAL A 123 3.82 -7.35 1.85
CA VAL A 123 2.82 -7.32 0.77
C VAL A 123 3.47 -7.68 -0.55
N GLY A 124 4.63 -7.13 -0.83
CA GLY A 124 5.36 -7.44 -2.05
C GLY A 124 5.69 -8.91 -2.16
N ARG A 125 6.11 -9.52 -1.06
CA ARG A 125 6.41 -10.94 -1.07
C ARG A 125 5.16 -11.79 -1.33
N HIS A 126 4.04 -11.44 -0.71
CA HIS A 126 2.80 -12.18 -0.95
C HIS A 126 2.35 -12.09 -2.40
N LEU A 127 2.38 -10.88 -2.95
CA LEU A 127 2.00 -10.68 -4.33
C LEU A 127 3.03 -11.30 -5.28
N GLY A 128 4.29 -11.22 -4.92
CA GLY A 128 5.35 -11.84 -5.69
C GLY A 128 5.23 -13.35 -5.70
N THR A 129 4.87 -13.94 -4.58
CA THR A 129 4.65 -15.37 -4.49
C THR A 129 3.50 -15.78 -5.40
N GLU A 130 2.44 -14.99 -5.38
CA GLU A 130 1.29 -15.23 -6.24
C GLU A 130 1.70 -15.21 -7.72
N VAL A 131 2.44 -14.20 -8.10
CA VAL A 131 2.91 -14.05 -9.45
C VAL A 131 3.92 -15.11 -9.81
N ARG A 132 4.64 -15.56 -8.83
CA ARG A 132 5.69 -16.49 -9.01
C ARG A 132 5.31 -17.85 -9.46
N GLY A 133 4.11 -18.15 -9.51
CA GLY A 133 3.73 -19.32 -10.20
C GLY A 133 4.39 -19.34 -11.56
N ALA A 134 4.74 -18.17 -12.04
CA ALA A 134 5.47 -18.05 -13.27
C ALA A 134 6.91 -18.43 -13.01
N PRO A 135 7.54 -18.96 -13.97
CA PRO A 135 8.88 -19.43 -13.88
C PRO A 135 9.86 -18.37 -13.65
N PRO A 136 10.61 -18.54 -13.05
CA PRO A 136 11.46 -17.61 -12.69
C PRO A 136 12.48 -17.07 -13.49
N VAL A 137 12.10 -16.99 -13.76
CA VAL A 137 12.64 -16.61 -14.02
C VAL A 137 13.42 -16.10 -14.26
N LEU A 138 13.34 -15.93 -14.69
CA LEU A 138 14.02 -15.55 -14.90
C LEU A 138 15.00 -15.18 -14.51
N GLU A 139 15.16 -15.42 -14.06
CA GLU A 139 15.99 -15.24 -13.59
C GLU A 139 16.92 -15.08 -13.95
N ARG A 140 17.08 -15.04 -14.34
CA ARG A 140 17.87 -14.91 -14.57
C ARG A 140 18.48 -14.34 -14.97
N GLY A 141 18.22 -14.33 -15.32
CA GLY A 141 18.82 -13.89 -15.68
C GLY A 141 19.49 -13.32 -15.72
N VAL A 142 19.53 -13.26 -15.70
CA VAL A 142 20.24 -12.85 -15.63
C VAL A 142 21.25 -12.71 -15.81
N ARG A 143 21.60 -12.83 -16.08
CA ARG A 143 22.49 -12.76 -16.20
C ARG A 143 23.18 -12.34 -16.51
N GLU A 144 23.02 -12.36 -16.75
CA GLU A 144 23.57 -12.13 -17.01
C GLU A 144 23.98 -11.75 -17.18
#